data_8da7ee4833e93723df9b40b021c38303
#
_entry.id   8da7ee4833e93723df9b40b021c38303
#
_cell.length_a   1.000
_cell.length_b   1.000
_cell.length_c   1.000
_cell.angle_alpha   90.00
_cell.angle_beta   90.00
_cell.angle_gamma   90.00
#
_symmetry.space_group_name_H-M   'P 1'
#
loop_
_entity.id
_entity.type
_entity.pdbx_description
1 polymer ?
#
loop_
_entity_poly.entity_id
_entity_poly.type
_entity_poly.pdbx_seq_one_letter_code
_entity_poly.pdbx_strand_id
1 'polypeptide(L)'
;MWTRWRGSAERPCTWNVDLMLGGSQKCLSCPPSMSMVGVSAAAWERMKEVNYQGYDAILPFRTVRTDGRCPYTPNWHGVAALYAGTQAIFKEGMDARHEAIAAQCRAGLAELGIKLWTAPDAVNAPTVTAAMIPEGFTWPEWKEALRRHGLICTGSFGPMDGKVFRLGHMGTQAQPYLMEQALDAIAATLGK
;
A
#
# COMPACT_ATOMS: atom_id res chain seq x y z
N MET A 1 -9.87 -0.10 1.63
CA MET A 1 -9.77 1.00 2.59
C MET A 1 -8.40 0.89 3.26
N TRP A 2 -7.34 1.46 2.66
CA TRP A 2 -5.97 1.44 3.20
C TRP A 2 -5.70 2.82 3.75
N THR A 3 -6.03 2.96 4.98
CA THR A 3 -5.94 4.21 5.72
C THR A 3 -4.49 4.55 6.03
N ARG A 4 -4.21 5.77 5.83
CA ARG A 4 -3.14 6.64 6.27
C ARG A 4 -2.36 6.12 7.49
N TRP A 5 -1.24 5.46 7.28
CA TRP A 5 -0.22 5.36 8.30
C TRP A 5 0.40 6.75 8.49
N ARG A 6 -0.20 7.57 9.32
CA ARG A 6 0.47 8.71 9.91
C ARG A 6 0.99 8.27 11.26
N GLY A 7 2.19 7.80 11.28
CA GLY A 7 2.93 7.55 12.49
C GLY A 7 4.35 8.00 12.29
N SER A 8 4.67 9.22 12.71
CA SER A 8 6.02 9.46 13.19
C SER A 8 6.27 8.46 14.32
N ALA A 9 7.45 7.88 14.41
CA ALA A 9 7.83 6.92 15.45
C ALA A 9 7.58 7.41 16.89
N GLU A 10 7.17 8.66 17.05
CA GLU A 10 6.97 9.36 18.32
C GLU A 10 5.49 9.54 18.72
N ARG A 11 4.52 9.18 17.85
CA ARG A 11 3.08 9.31 18.22
C ARG A 11 2.44 7.93 18.26
N PRO A 12 1.94 7.48 19.42
CA PRO A 12 1.11 6.30 19.50
C PRO A 12 -0.07 6.45 18.55
N CYS A 13 -0.41 5.38 17.85
CA CYS A 13 -1.60 5.34 17.00
C CYS A 13 -2.83 5.62 17.87
N THR A 14 -3.41 6.81 17.73
CA THR A 14 -4.59 7.25 18.51
C THR A 14 -5.91 6.78 17.88
N TRP A 15 -5.83 5.91 16.88
CA TRP A 15 -7.04 5.37 16.29
C TRP A 15 -7.62 4.30 17.22
N ASN A 16 -8.90 4.46 17.56
CA ASN A 16 -9.66 3.44 18.28
C ASN A 16 -9.96 2.25 17.33
N VAL A 17 -8.91 1.52 16.97
CA VAL A 17 -8.98 0.37 16.08
C VAL A 17 -8.47 -0.85 16.85
N ASP A 18 -9.30 -1.87 16.92
CA ASP A 18 -8.97 -3.10 17.67
C ASP A 18 -8.05 -4.04 16.91
N LEU A 19 -8.17 -4.08 15.58
CA LEU A 19 -7.34 -4.88 14.69
C LEU A 19 -6.84 -4.04 13.52
N MET A 20 -5.54 -4.02 13.32
CA MET A 20 -4.90 -3.34 12.17
C MET A 20 -4.06 -4.32 11.38
N LEU A 21 -4.31 -4.42 10.08
CA LEU A 21 -3.63 -5.34 9.18
C LEU A 21 -2.67 -4.61 8.26
N GLY A 22 -1.50 -5.19 8.02
CA GLY A 22 -0.52 -4.70 7.06
C GLY A 22 0.15 -5.83 6.29
N GLY A 23 0.60 -5.55 5.08
CA GLY A 23 1.38 -6.48 4.27
C GLY A 23 2.79 -5.95 4.04
N SER A 24 3.79 -6.84 4.12
CA SER A 24 5.20 -6.50 3.97
C SER A 24 5.57 -5.94 2.58
N GLN A 25 4.82 -6.31 1.53
CA GLN A 25 5.08 -5.94 0.13
C GLN A 25 4.59 -4.54 -0.27
N LYS A 26 4.04 -3.77 0.66
CA LYS A 26 3.54 -2.40 0.41
C LYS A 26 4.64 -1.37 0.71
N CYS A 27 4.38 -0.41 1.57
CA CYS A 27 5.34 0.65 1.90
C CYS A 27 6.69 0.15 2.43
N LEU A 28 6.73 -1.04 3.03
CA LEU A 28 7.95 -1.65 3.53
C LEU A 28 8.86 -2.23 2.43
N SER A 29 8.34 -2.39 1.20
CA SER A 29 9.09 -2.91 0.03
C SER A 29 9.75 -4.27 0.26
N CYS A 30 9.18 -5.08 1.14
CA CYS A 30 9.65 -6.44 1.40
C CYS A 30 8.94 -7.47 0.50
N PRO A 31 9.45 -8.69 0.40
CA PRO A 31 8.73 -9.78 -0.26
C PRO A 31 7.30 -9.97 0.31
N PRO A 32 6.33 -10.41 -0.50
CA PRO A 32 4.92 -10.57 -0.07
C PRO A 32 4.74 -11.86 0.75
N SER A 33 5.53 -12.01 1.80
CA SER A 33 5.62 -13.24 2.59
C SER A 33 5.19 -13.05 4.06
N MET A 34 4.91 -11.82 4.47
CA MET A 34 4.56 -11.50 5.86
C MET A 34 3.31 -10.63 5.92
N SER A 35 2.44 -10.96 6.86
CA SER A 35 1.34 -10.09 7.30
C SER A 35 1.60 -9.61 8.72
N MET A 36 1.31 -8.35 8.97
CA MET A 36 1.42 -7.74 10.29
C MET A 36 0.02 -7.49 10.84
N VAL A 37 -0.19 -7.83 12.09
CA VAL A 37 -1.46 -7.58 12.78
C VAL A 37 -1.18 -6.81 14.05
N GLY A 38 -1.67 -5.58 14.13
CA GLY A 38 -1.77 -4.83 15.38
C GLY A 38 -3.03 -5.23 16.11
N VAL A 39 -2.93 -5.56 17.40
CA VAL A 39 -4.05 -6.03 18.21
C VAL A 39 -4.14 -5.19 19.47
N SER A 40 -5.30 -4.58 19.73
CA SER A 40 -5.54 -3.80 20.95
C SER A 40 -5.64 -4.68 22.20
N ALA A 41 -5.52 -4.09 23.38
CA ALA A 41 -5.72 -4.79 24.63
C ALA A 41 -7.15 -5.37 24.73
N ALA A 42 -8.17 -4.62 24.30
CA ALA A 42 -9.55 -5.06 24.28
C ALA A 42 -9.75 -6.26 23.34
N ALA A 43 -9.15 -6.22 22.15
CA ALA A 43 -9.22 -7.34 21.21
C ALA A 43 -8.58 -8.61 21.78
N TRP A 44 -7.45 -8.50 22.48
CA TRP A 44 -6.84 -9.65 23.14
C TRP A 44 -7.74 -10.29 24.19
N GLU A 45 -8.43 -9.49 25.00
CA GLU A 45 -9.38 -10.04 26.00
C GLU A 45 -10.58 -10.70 25.28
N ARG A 46 -11.11 -10.08 24.24
CA ARG A 46 -12.19 -10.68 23.47
C ARG A 46 -11.79 -11.99 22.79
N MET A 47 -10.56 -12.09 22.27
CA MET A 47 -10.03 -13.33 21.69
C MET A 47 -9.93 -14.46 22.73
N LYS A 48 -9.61 -14.14 23.99
CA LYS A 48 -9.62 -15.14 25.09
C LYS A 48 -11.02 -15.64 25.38
N GLU A 49 -12.01 -14.75 25.43
CA GLU A 49 -13.40 -15.13 25.68
C GLU A 49 -13.95 -16.05 24.59
N VAL A 50 -13.69 -15.70 23.32
CA VAL A 50 -14.12 -16.49 22.14
C VAL A 50 -13.36 -17.81 22.06
N ASN A 51 -12.07 -17.81 22.43
CA ASN A 51 -11.18 -18.97 22.47
C ASN A 51 -11.20 -19.82 21.18
N TYR A 52 -11.13 -19.14 20.04
CA TYR A 52 -11.08 -19.82 18.74
C TYR A 52 -9.84 -20.70 18.61
N GLN A 53 -10.01 -21.96 18.20
CA GLN A 53 -8.97 -23.00 18.14
C GLN A 53 -8.56 -23.38 16.70
N GLY A 54 -8.90 -22.59 15.69
CA GLY A 54 -8.53 -22.87 14.31
C GLY A 54 -7.02 -22.69 14.06
N TYR A 55 -6.52 -23.26 12.97
CA TYR A 55 -5.13 -23.14 12.55
C TYR A 55 -4.67 -21.68 12.36
N ASP A 56 -5.58 -20.78 12.00
CA ASP A 56 -5.40 -19.36 11.80
C ASP A 56 -5.68 -18.52 13.06
N ALA A 57 -5.79 -19.15 14.24
CA ALA A 57 -5.98 -18.46 15.50
C ALA A 57 -4.83 -17.49 15.80
N ILE A 58 -5.16 -16.25 16.17
CA ILE A 58 -4.18 -15.21 16.54
C ILE A 58 -3.78 -15.31 18.01
N LEU A 59 -4.67 -15.80 18.87
CA LEU A 59 -4.44 -15.86 20.32
C LEU A 59 -3.13 -16.55 20.73
N PRO A 60 -2.69 -17.67 20.09
CA PRO A 60 -1.42 -18.32 20.42
C PRO A 60 -0.17 -17.45 20.23
N PHE A 61 -0.26 -16.38 19.44
CA PHE A 61 0.87 -15.46 19.23
C PHE A 61 1.05 -14.45 20.35
N ARG A 62 0.10 -14.34 21.29
CA ARG A 62 0.13 -13.33 22.35
C ARG A 62 1.37 -13.41 23.23
N THR A 63 1.86 -14.60 23.50
CA THR A 63 2.96 -14.87 24.44
C THR A 63 4.31 -15.12 23.75
N VAL A 64 4.37 -15.08 22.42
CA VAL A 64 5.61 -15.35 21.66
C VAL A 64 6.82 -14.54 22.16
N ARG A 65 6.60 -13.27 22.58
CA ARG A 65 7.67 -12.41 23.09
C ARG A 65 8.15 -12.79 24.48
N THR A 66 7.36 -13.50 25.26
CA THR A 66 7.66 -13.84 26.66
C THR A 66 8.14 -15.27 26.83
N ASP A 67 7.57 -16.20 26.07
CA ASP A 67 7.89 -17.64 26.17
C ASP A 67 8.72 -18.17 24.98
N GLY A 68 8.91 -17.37 23.95
CA GLY A 68 9.67 -17.72 22.74
C GLY A 68 9.02 -18.79 21.87
N ARG A 69 7.76 -19.18 22.17
CA ARG A 69 7.06 -20.25 21.44
C ARG A 69 6.24 -19.66 20.30
N CYS A 70 6.69 -19.88 19.09
CA CYS A 70 5.91 -19.56 17.89
C CYS A 70 4.97 -20.74 17.58
N PRO A 71 3.68 -20.51 17.28
CA PRO A 71 2.73 -21.57 16.92
C PRO A 71 3.14 -22.39 15.70
N TYR A 72 3.91 -21.78 14.81
CA TYR A 72 4.42 -22.39 13.58
C TYR A 72 5.91 -22.12 13.41
N THR A 73 6.56 -22.84 12.49
CA THR A 73 7.92 -22.53 12.08
C THR A 73 7.94 -21.10 11.48
N PRO A 74 8.68 -20.17 12.07
CA PRO A 74 8.67 -18.79 11.59
C PRO A 74 9.38 -18.68 10.24
N ASN A 75 8.84 -17.83 9.37
CA ASN A 75 9.51 -17.40 8.14
C ASN A 75 10.61 -16.39 8.49
N TRP A 76 11.76 -16.87 8.97
CA TRP A 76 12.83 -16.00 9.45
C TRP A 76 13.41 -15.08 8.37
N HIS A 77 13.42 -15.49 7.10
CA HIS A 77 13.82 -14.63 5.97
C HIS A 77 12.86 -13.45 5.82
N GLY A 78 11.55 -13.74 5.91
CA GLY A 78 10.53 -12.69 5.88
C GLY A 78 10.65 -11.74 7.07
N VAL A 79 10.96 -12.25 8.26
CA VAL A 79 11.18 -11.42 9.46
C VAL A 79 12.43 -10.56 9.30
N ALA A 80 13.53 -11.11 8.78
CA ALA A 80 14.76 -10.34 8.52
C ALA A 80 14.54 -9.23 7.48
N ALA A 81 13.83 -9.53 6.39
CA ALA A 81 13.46 -8.54 5.38
C ALA A 81 12.56 -7.45 5.98
N LEU A 82 11.57 -7.83 6.79
CA LEU A 82 10.66 -6.91 7.48
C LEU A 82 11.43 -5.99 8.45
N TYR A 83 12.39 -6.53 9.18
CA TYR A 83 13.26 -5.75 10.06
C TYR A 83 14.04 -4.70 9.26
N ALA A 84 14.72 -5.12 8.17
CA ALA A 84 15.48 -4.20 7.32
C ALA A 84 14.60 -3.10 6.70
N GLY A 85 13.44 -3.47 6.15
CA GLY A 85 12.49 -2.51 5.58
C GLY A 85 11.93 -1.53 6.62
N THR A 86 11.67 -1.99 7.83
CA THR A 86 11.22 -1.14 8.94
C THR A 86 12.30 -0.15 9.36
N GLN A 87 13.57 -0.59 9.47
CA GLN A 87 14.70 0.30 9.78
C GLN A 87 14.89 1.38 8.70
N ALA A 88 14.77 1.02 7.42
CA ALA A 88 14.87 1.98 6.33
C ALA A 88 13.78 3.06 6.44
N ILE A 89 12.53 2.67 6.69
CA ILE A 89 11.40 3.60 6.85
C ILE A 89 11.61 4.56 8.03
N PHE A 90 12.04 4.06 9.19
CA PHE A 90 12.30 4.92 10.35
C PHE A 90 13.42 5.92 10.11
N LYS A 91 14.44 5.52 9.34
CA LYS A 91 15.56 6.38 9.00
C LYS A 91 15.19 7.49 8.00
N GLU A 92 14.33 7.18 7.03
CA GLU A 92 14.00 8.06 5.91
C GLU A 92 12.87 9.06 6.19
N GLY A 93 12.01 8.82 7.16
CA GLY A 93 10.80 9.62 7.36
C GLY A 93 9.80 9.41 6.20
N MET A 94 9.17 8.28 6.14
CA MET A 94 8.33 7.78 5.03
C MET A 94 7.23 8.74 4.55
N ASP A 95 6.59 9.46 5.45
CA ASP A 95 5.37 10.21 5.13
C ASP A 95 5.62 11.34 4.13
N ALA A 96 6.63 12.18 4.35
CA ALA A 96 6.92 13.34 3.50
C ALA A 96 7.24 12.95 2.05
N ARG A 97 8.04 11.88 1.87
CA ARG A 97 8.40 11.38 0.54
C ARG A 97 7.17 10.87 -0.22
N HIS A 98 6.33 10.07 0.42
CA HIS A 98 5.12 9.54 -0.22
C HIS A 98 4.11 10.64 -0.57
N GLU A 99 3.93 11.64 0.30
CA GLU A 99 3.05 12.79 0.02
C GLU A 99 3.55 13.61 -1.18
N ALA A 100 4.86 13.86 -1.25
CA ALA A 100 5.46 14.58 -2.38
C ALA A 100 5.26 13.84 -3.71
N ILE A 101 5.55 12.54 -3.76
CA ILE A 101 5.38 11.74 -4.98
C ILE A 101 3.90 11.59 -5.36
N ALA A 102 3.01 11.45 -4.38
CA ALA A 102 1.58 11.45 -4.64
C ALA A 102 1.07 12.78 -5.22
N ALA A 103 1.61 13.90 -4.75
CA ALA A 103 1.30 15.21 -5.32
C ALA A 103 1.80 15.34 -6.77
N GLN A 104 3.06 14.93 -7.04
CA GLN A 104 3.64 14.90 -8.38
C GLN A 104 2.81 14.02 -9.33
N CYS A 105 2.42 12.82 -8.89
CA CYS A 105 1.58 11.92 -9.67
C CYS A 105 0.25 12.56 -10.06
N ARG A 106 -0.46 13.14 -9.09
CA ARG A 106 -1.77 13.74 -9.34
C ARG A 106 -1.68 14.98 -10.22
N ALA A 107 -0.66 15.82 -10.03
CA ALA A 107 -0.42 16.99 -10.87
C ALA A 107 -0.13 16.58 -12.33
N GLY A 108 0.80 15.64 -12.54
CA GLY A 108 1.14 15.17 -13.88
C GLY A 108 -0.03 14.48 -14.61
N LEU A 109 -0.85 13.71 -13.89
CA LEU A 109 -2.07 13.13 -14.48
C LEU A 109 -3.07 14.23 -14.90
N ALA A 110 -3.22 15.28 -14.10
CA ALA A 110 -4.10 16.41 -14.43
C ALA A 110 -3.59 17.18 -15.67
N GLU A 111 -2.29 17.43 -15.79
CA GLU A 111 -1.67 18.05 -16.95
C GLU A 111 -1.87 17.23 -18.24
N LEU A 112 -1.88 15.90 -18.11
CA LEU A 112 -2.18 14.98 -19.21
C LEU A 112 -3.69 14.87 -19.51
N GLY A 113 -4.55 15.52 -18.74
CA GLY A 113 -6.01 15.51 -18.90
C GLY A 113 -6.68 14.25 -18.35
N ILE A 114 -5.98 13.48 -17.52
CA ILE A 114 -6.52 12.27 -16.88
C ILE A 114 -7.23 12.64 -15.57
N LYS A 115 -8.50 12.31 -15.48
CA LYS A 115 -9.32 12.56 -14.28
C LYS A 115 -9.01 11.57 -13.18
N LEU A 116 -8.88 12.07 -11.95
CA LEU A 116 -8.83 11.21 -10.77
C LEU A 116 -10.21 10.57 -10.54
N TRP A 117 -10.21 9.37 -10.00
CA TRP A 117 -11.46 8.69 -9.59
C TRP A 117 -12.04 9.26 -8.30
N THR A 118 -11.20 9.78 -7.44
CA THR A 118 -11.62 10.32 -6.13
C THR A 118 -12.38 11.65 -6.29
N ALA A 119 -13.32 11.90 -5.37
CA ALA A 119 -13.99 13.20 -5.31
C ALA A 119 -12.97 14.34 -5.06
N PRO A 120 -13.28 15.58 -5.49
CA PRO A 120 -12.33 16.70 -5.36
C PRO A 120 -11.92 17.03 -3.91
N ASP A 121 -12.81 16.78 -2.95
CA ASP A 121 -12.62 16.99 -1.51
C ASP A 121 -12.11 15.75 -0.77
N ALA A 122 -11.83 14.65 -1.48
CA ALA A 122 -11.39 13.41 -0.88
C ALA A 122 -9.97 13.52 -0.30
N VAL A 123 -9.76 12.91 0.84
CA VAL A 123 -8.44 12.68 1.40
C VAL A 123 -7.80 11.49 0.68
N ASN A 124 -6.91 11.78 -0.24
CA ASN A 124 -6.25 10.77 -1.05
C ASN A 124 -5.17 9.99 -0.28
N ALA A 125 -5.00 8.71 -0.62
CA ALA A 125 -3.89 7.93 -0.10
C ALA A 125 -2.55 8.45 -0.65
N PRO A 126 -1.49 8.53 0.19
CA PRO A 126 -0.18 9.00 -0.27
C PRO A 126 0.61 7.93 -1.03
N THR A 127 0.08 6.72 -1.20
CA THR A 127 0.84 5.56 -1.71
C THR A 127 0.31 4.99 -3.02
N VAL A 128 -0.88 5.41 -3.42
CA VAL A 128 -1.53 4.98 -4.67
C VAL A 128 -2.47 6.06 -5.17
N THR A 129 -2.45 6.30 -6.48
CA THR A 129 -3.40 7.17 -7.16
C THR A 129 -4.32 6.33 -8.04
N ALA A 130 -5.62 6.52 -7.90
CA ALA A 130 -6.65 5.91 -8.73
C ALA A 130 -7.17 6.96 -9.73
N ALA A 131 -7.15 6.61 -11.00
CA ALA A 131 -7.53 7.52 -12.07
C ALA A 131 -8.43 6.82 -13.09
N MET A 132 -9.23 7.59 -13.80
CA MET A 132 -10.10 7.09 -14.86
C MET A 132 -9.27 6.66 -16.07
N ILE A 133 -9.65 5.56 -16.69
CA ILE A 133 -9.09 5.18 -17.99
C ILE A 133 -9.45 6.27 -19.01
N PRO A 134 -8.49 6.77 -19.81
CA PRO A 134 -8.77 7.81 -20.79
C PRO A 134 -9.83 7.38 -21.82
N GLU A 135 -10.60 8.35 -22.29
CA GLU A 135 -11.56 8.13 -23.36
C GLU A 135 -10.88 7.54 -24.60
N GLY A 136 -11.56 6.60 -25.26
CA GLY A 136 -11.03 5.88 -26.43
C GLY A 136 -10.25 4.62 -26.11
N PHE A 137 -10.01 4.31 -24.83
CA PHE A 137 -9.35 3.06 -24.41
C PHE A 137 -10.25 2.19 -23.56
N THR A 138 -10.22 0.89 -23.81
CA THR A 138 -10.63 -0.13 -22.84
C THR A 138 -9.45 -0.42 -21.90
N TRP A 139 -9.74 -1.02 -20.73
CA TRP A 139 -8.67 -1.39 -19.79
C TRP A 139 -7.59 -2.32 -20.40
N PRO A 140 -7.93 -3.37 -21.16
CA PRO A 140 -6.93 -4.22 -21.80
C PRO A 140 -6.03 -3.45 -22.78
N GLU A 141 -6.61 -2.56 -23.60
CA GLU A 141 -5.86 -1.73 -24.55
C GLU A 141 -4.96 -0.72 -23.84
N TRP A 142 -5.50 -0.02 -22.84
CA TRP A 142 -4.73 0.94 -22.02
C TRP A 142 -3.57 0.27 -21.30
N LYS A 143 -3.81 -0.85 -20.65
CA LYS A 143 -2.79 -1.64 -19.95
C LYS A 143 -1.68 -2.09 -20.90
N GLU A 144 -2.02 -2.60 -22.08
CA GLU A 144 -1.01 -3.08 -23.05
C GLU A 144 -0.24 -1.92 -23.67
N ALA A 145 -0.89 -0.81 -23.95
CA ALA A 145 -0.24 0.40 -24.47
C ALA A 145 0.78 0.96 -23.46
N LEU A 146 0.41 1.08 -22.17
CA LEU A 146 1.32 1.46 -21.10
C LEU A 146 2.51 0.50 -20.98
N ARG A 147 2.27 -0.80 -21.09
CA ARG A 147 3.30 -1.82 -20.99
C ARG A 147 4.35 -1.69 -22.09
N ARG A 148 3.97 -1.31 -23.30
CA ARG A 148 4.90 -1.04 -24.42
C ARG A 148 5.83 0.13 -24.13
N HIS A 149 5.40 1.08 -23.30
CA HIS A 149 6.21 2.20 -22.82
C HIS A 149 6.89 1.93 -21.48
N GLY A 150 6.93 0.66 -21.03
CA GLY A 150 7.63 0.24 -19.81
C GLY A 150 6.87 0.45 -18.51
N LEU A 151 5.60 0.89 -18.55
CA LEU A 151 4.81 1.13 -17.36
C LEU A 151 3.86 -0.04 -17.08
N ILE A 152 3.98 -0.64 -15.90
CA ILE A 152 3.06 -1.66 -15.39
C ILE A 152 2.21 -1.08 -14.27
N CYS A 153 0.92 -0.99 -14.49
CA CYS A 153 -0.06 -0.59 -13.48
C CYS A 153 -1.20 -1.60 -13.36
N THR A 154 -2.10 -1.40 -12.42
CA THR A 154 -3.19 -2.33 -12.14
C THR A 154 -4.55 -1.68 -12.36
N GLY A 155 -5.51 -2.46 -12.83
CA GLY A 155 -6.92 -2.07 -12.90
C GLY A 155 -7.58 -2.00 -11.53
N SER A 156 -8.90 -1.84 -11.53
CA SER A 156 -9.73 -1.81 -10.34
C SER A 156 -10.56 -3.09 -10.21
N PHE A 157 -11.54 -3.09 -9.31
CA PHE A 157 -12.41 -4.22 -9.01
C PHE A 157 -13.87 -3.79 -8.87
N GLY A 158 -14.76 -4.77 -8.91
CA GLY A 158 -16.20 -4.57 -8.71
C GLY A 158 -16.78 -3.54 -9.67
N PRO A 159 -17.59 -2.58 -9.21
CA PRO A 159 -18.27 -1.60 -10.10
C PRO A 159 -17.31 -0.69 -10.88
N MET A 160 -16.04 -0.60 -10.47
CA MET A 160 -15.01 0.22 -11.11
C MET A 160 -14.07 -0.60 -12.00
N ASP A 161 -14.31 -1.91 -12.14
CA ASP A 161 -13.55 -2.73 -13.08
C ASP A 161 -13.73 -2.22 -14.51
N GLY A 162 -12.63 -2.19 -15.25
CA GLY A 162 -12.61 -1.65 -16.61
C GLY A 162 -12.74 -0.12 -16.75
N LYS A 163 -12.96 0.63 -15.65
CA LYS A 163 -13.16 2.09 -15.67
C LYS A 163 -12.00 2.86 -15.02
N VAL A 164 -11.34 2.25 -14.05
CA VAL A 164 -10.31 2.87 -13.22
C VAL A 164 -9.02 2.06 -13.28
N PHE A 165 -7.90 2.74 -13.41
CA PHE A 165 -6.58 2.16 -13.18
C PHE A 165 -5.93 2.76 -11.93
N ARG A 166 -4.94 2.05 -11.39
CA ARG A 166 -4.23 2.46 -10.18
C ARG A 166 -2.73 2.51 -10.45
N LEU A 167 -2.16 3.66 -10.18
CA LEU A 167 -0.71 3.87 -10.21
C LEU A 167 -0.18 3.83 -8.77
N GLY A 168 0.61 2.80 -8.47
CA GLY A 168 1.22 2.61 -7.16
C GLY A 168 2.55 3.37 -7.09
N HIS A 169 2.73 4.18 -6.07
CA HIS A 169 3.95 4.95 -5.80
C HIS A 169 4.29 4.84 -4.32
N MET A 170 4.69 3.63 -3.91
CA MET A 170 4.94 3.32 -2.49
C MET A 170 6.28 2.62 -2.29
N GLY A 171 6.80 2.72 -1.08
CA GLY A 171 8.05 2.09 -0.69
C GLY A 171 9.22 2.61 -1.53
N THR A 172 10.06 1.71 -2.04
CA THR A 172 11.21 2.06 -2.90
C THR A 172 10.81 2.61 -4.27
N GLN A 173 9.53 2.43 -4.68
CA GLN A 173 9.00 3.00 -5.92
C GLN A 173 8.58 4.48 -5.76
N ALA A 174 8.48 5.00 -4.55
CA ALA A 174 8.17 6.41 -4.32
C ALA A 174 9.42 7.28 -4.53
N GLN A 175 9.84 7.43 -5.78
CA GLN A 175 10.99 8.25 -6.19
C GLN A 175 10.58 9.23 -7.29
N PRO A 176 11.08 10.48 -7.27
CA PRO A 176 10.71 11.49 -8.28
C PRO A 176 10.97 11.01 -9.72
N TYR A 177 12.14 10.46 -9.99
CA TYR A 177 12.53 10.02 -11.33
C TYR A 177 11.67 8.85 -11.85
N LEU A 178 11.23 7.94 -10.97
CA LEU A 178 10.32 6.85 -11.35
C LEU A 178 8.91 7.39 -11.66
N MET A 179 8.49 8.42 -10.95
CA MET A 179 7.22 9.08 -11.23
C MET A 179 7.26 9.84 -12.54
N GLU A 180 8.37 10.53 -12.85
CA GLU A 180 8.59 11.17 -14.16
C GLU A 180 8.52 10.14 -15.28
N GLN A 181 9.27 9.04 -15.19
CA GLN A 181 9.21 7.95 -16.18
C GLN A 181 7.79 7.38 -16.35
N ALA A 182 7.02 7.25 -15.28
CA ALA A 182 5.64 6.78 -15.36
C ALA A 182 4.74 7.78 -16.07
N LEU A 183 4.90 9.07 -15.82
CA LEU A 183 4.13 10.14 -16.49
C LEU A 183 4.52 10.26 -17.96
N ASP A 184 5.81 10.14 -18.30
CA ASP A 184 6.30 10.11 -19.67
C ASP A 184 5.72 8.94 -20.47
N ALA A 185 5.68 7.75 -19.87
CA ALA A 185 5.05 6.57 -20.46
C ALA A 185 3.54 6.77 -20.72
N ILE A 186 2.86 7.46 -19.81
CA ILE A 186 1.44 7.82 -19.99
C ILE A 186 1.29 8.85 -21.11
N ALA A 187 2.13 9.89 -21.13
CA ALA A 187 2.12 10.91 -22.18
C ALA A 187 2.35 10.30 -23.58
N ALA A 188 3.39 9.46 -23.71
CA ALA A 188 3.68 8.75 -24.95
C ALA A 188 2.52 7.84 -25.41
N THR A 189 1.82 7.20 -24.46
CA THR A 189 0.64 6.38 -24.77
C THR A 189 -0.52 7.23 -25.31
N LEU A 190 -0.62 8.50 -24.88
CA LEU A 190 -1.63 9.46 -25.36
C LEU A 190 -1.20 10.21 -26.63
N GLY A 191 0.00 9.96 -27.15
CA GLY A 191 0.55 10.69 -28.32
C GLY A 191 0.93 12.13 -28.01
N LYS A 192 1.32 12.42 -26.78
CA LYS A 192 1.69 13.73 -26.27
C LYS A 192 3.19 13.83 -26.01
#